data_8b940d6a086b4e362e09e99b974c7f42
#
_entry.id   8b940d6a086b4e362e09e99b974c7f42
#
_cell.length_a   1.000
_cell.length_b   1.000
_cell.length_c   1.000
_cell.angle_alpha   90.00
_cell.angle_beta   90.00
_cell.angle_gamma   90.00
#
_symmetry.space_group_name_H-M   'P 1'
#
loop_
_entity.id
_entity.type
_entity.pdbx_description
1 polymer ?
#
loop_
_entity_poly.entity_id
_entity_poly.type
_entity_poly.pdbx_seq_one_letter_code
_entity_poly.pdbx_strand_id
1 'polypeptide(L)'
;MAVNRWLIIALSIAGLGYVMIWGNDGAEWSEKAEAGAQYKTISVAKGDTVYAISQKYGVDVQKITEINNLADPSLIRVGQTLRVPVQGEKKKKQTNAMPAINRGKSIGKFTLTAYTSGPESTGKTPDHPAFGVTSSGAEAVEGYTIAVDPDVIPIGSLVYIEGIGYRVAQDTGSAIQGKRIDLYMKDVNEARQFGVKRGIQVELID
;
A
#
# COMPACT_ATOMS: atom_id res chain seq x y z
N MET A 1 31.95 -53.10 12.63
CA MET A 1 32.31 -51.66 12.47
C MET A 1 32.09 -51.31 11.01
N ALA A 2 30.97 -50.61 10.72
CA ALA A 2 30.64 -50.18 9.37
C ALA A 2 30.63 -48.65 9.36
N VAL A 3 31.58 -48.06 8.64
CA VAL A 3 31.75 -46.62 8.48
C VAL A 3 30.86 -46.20 7.29
N ASN A 4 29.78 -45.48 7.60
CA ASN A 4 28.93 -44.89 6.55
C ASN A 4 29.63 -43.67 5.96
N ARG A 5 30.04 -43.77 4.71
CA ARG A 5 30.58 -42.65 3.91
C ARG A 5 29.39 -41.89 3.32
N TRP A 6 29.27 -40.64 3.67
CA TRP A 6 28.32 -39.67 3.11
C TRP A 6 28.80 -39.25 1.72
N LEU A 7 27.98 -39.43 0.73
CA LEU A 7 28.20 -38.85 -0.60
C LEU A 7 27.42 -37.55 -0.71
N ILE A 8 28.12 -36.43 -0.77
CA ILE A 8 27.53 -35.14 -1.08
C ILE A 8 27.59 -34.99 -2.59
N ILE A 9 26.46 -35.04 -3.27
CA ILE A 9 26.35 -34.66 -4.67
C ILE A 9 25.78 -33.25 -4.71
N ALA A 10 26.64 -32.29 -5.00
CA ALA A 10 26.23 -30.93 -5.31
C ALA A 10 25.94 -30.85 -6.82
N LEU A 11 24.69 -30.75 -7.19
CA LEU A 11 24.30 -30.45 -8.56
C LEU A 11 23.84 -29.00 -8.61
N SER A 12 24.66 -28.13 -9.16
CA SER A 12 24.31 -26.74 -9.42
C SER A 12 23.64 -26.63 -10.78
N ILE A 13 22.31 -26.53 -10.79
CA ILE A 13 21.55 -26.08 -11.96
C ILE A 13 20.91 -24.76 -11.57
N ALA A 14 21.14 -23.76 -12.40
CA ALA A 14 20.65 -22.40 -12.19
C ALA A 14 19.13 -22.38 -11.98
N GLY A 15 18.70 -21.91 -10.80
CA GLY A 15 17.31 -21.56 -10.54
C GLY A 15 16.52 -22.46 -9.56
N LEU A 16 17.10 -23.48 -8.94
CA LEU A 16 16.39 -24.32 -7.98
C LEU A 16 17.02 -24.22 -6.58
N GLY A 17 16.20 -23.83 -5.61
CA GLY A 17 16.60 -23.71 -4.21
C GLY A 17 17.01 -25.04 -3.59
N TYR A 18 17.86 -24.99 -2.59
CA TYR A 18 18.34 -26.15 -1.85
C TYR A 18 17.20 -26.87 -1.13
N VAL A 19 17.03 -28.17 -1.44
CA VAL A 19 16.22 -29.07 -0.62
C VAL A 19 17.17 -29.86 0.28
N MET A 20 17.17 -29.60 1.59
CA MET A 20 17.74 -30.51 2.56
C MET A 20 16.71 -31.54 2.94
N ILE A 21 16.91 -32.79 2.52
CA ILE A 21 16.10 -33.93 2.99
C ILE A 21 16.83 -34.52 4.21
N TRP A 22 16.28 -34.27 5.40
CA TRP A 22 16.58 -35.05 6.59
C TRP A 22 15.59 -36.18 6.69
N GLY A 23 16.08 -37.39 6.71
CA GLY A 23 15.27 -38.56 6.83
C GLY A 23 14.66 -38.68 8.22
N ASN A 24 13.41 -39.15 8.17
CA ASN A 24 12.61 -39.74 9.25
C ASN A 24 12.06 -38.80 10.32
N ASP A 25 10.94 -38.17 9.99
CA ASP A 25 9.66 -38.16 10.72
C ASP A 25 8.73 -37.13 10.07
N GLY A 26 7.69 -37.64 9.48
CA GLY A 26 6.58 -37.05 8.73
C GLY A 26 6.16 -35.62 9.05
N ALA A 27 6.80 -34.63 8.47
CA ALA A 27 6.24 -33.32 8.23
C ALA A 27 6.57 -32.90 6.80
N GLU A 28 5.66 -33.19 5.88
CA GLU A 28 5.69 -32.56 4.55
C GLU A 28 5.44 -31.06 4.70
N TRP A 29 6.52 -30.30 4.75
CA TRP A 29 6.45 -28.85 4.48
C TRP A 29 6.33 -28.69 2.97
N SER A 30 5.09 -28.62 2.49
CA SER A 30 4.80 -28.21 1.13
C SER A 30 5.12 -26.72 1.01
N GLU A 31 6.39 -26.40 0.74
CA GLU A 31 6.77 -25.09 0.24
C GLU A 31 6.27 -24.99 -1.21
N LYS A 32 5.08 -24.43 -1.37
CA LYS A 32 4.62 -23.98 -2.68
C LYS A 32 5.59 -22.90 -3.16
N ALA A 33 6.64 -23.32 -3.86
CA ALA A 33 7.47 -22.43 -4.65
C ALA A 33 6.54 -21.74 -5.68
N GLU A 34 6.21 -20.46 -5.45
CA GLU A 34 5.60 -19.61 -6.47
C GLU A 34 6.61 -19.48 -7.62
N ALA A 35 6.46 -20.36 -8.60
CA ALA A 35 7.29 -20.37 -9.78
C ALA A 35 7.13 -19.05 -10.53
N GLY A 36 8.19 -18.23 -10.57
CA GLY A 36 8.36 -17.18 -11.56
C GLY A 36 8.11 -15.73 -11.15
N ALA A 37 7.86 -15.39 -9.90
CA ALA A 37 7.80 -14.00 -9.51
C ALA A 37 9.20 -13.37 -9.47
N GLN A 38 9.52 -12.53 -10.44
CA GLN A 38 10.74 -11.72 -10.42
C GLN A 38 10.51 -10.53 -9.49
N TYR A 39 11.47 -10.29 -8.58
CA TYR A 39 11.44 -9.18 -7.65
C TYR A 39 12.58 -8.20 -7.95
N LYS A 40 12.26 -6.91 -7.88
CA LYS A 40 13.27 -5.86 -7.84
C LYS A 40 13.43 -5.41 -6.40
N THR A 41 14.67 -5.39 -5.94
CA THR A 41 15.00 -4.82 -4.63
C THR A 41 15.24 -3.32 -4.79
N ILE A 42 14.56 -2.50 -3.98
CA ILE A 42 14.71 -1.04 -3.97
C ILE A 42 15.06 -0.58 -2.56
N SER A 43 15.77 0.54 -2.45
CA SER A 43 15.98 1.25 -1.18
C SER A 43 15.01 2.42 -1.10
N VAL A 44 14.32 2.57 0.02
CA VAL A 44 13.38 3.65 0.29
C VAL A 44 14.14 4.97 0.41
N ALA A 45 13.78 5.95 -0.40
CA ALA A 45 14.31 7.31 -0.35
C ALA A 45 13.46 8.21 0.56
N LYS A 46 13.99 9.39 0.90
CA LYS A 46 13.24 10.39 1.65
C LYS A 46 12.01 10.84 0.86
N GLY A 47 10.83 10.71 1.48
CA GLY A 47 9.55 11.04 0.85
C GLY A 47 8.87 9.89 0.11
N ASP A 48 9.52 8.72 -0.01
CA ASP A 48 8.87 7.55 -0.56
C ASP A 48 7.78 7.02 0.37
N THR A 49 6.69 6.56 -0.23
CA THR A 49 5.63 5.79 0.43
C THR A 49 5.45 4.47 -0.31
N VAL A 50 4.94 3.44 0.37
CA VAL A 50 4.60 2.17 -0.30
C VAL A 50 3.64 2.42 -1.45
N TYR A 51 2.74 3.40 -1.30
CA TYR A 51 1.83 3.81 -2.37
C TYR A 51 2.56 4.39 -3.59
N ALA A 52 3.46 5.37 -3.39
CA ALA A 52 4.23 5.96 -4.49
C ALA A 52 5.07 4.89 -5.21
N ILE A 53 5.66 3.96 -4.44
CA ILE A 53 6.39 2.81 -4.97
C ILE A 53 5.45 1.90 -5.77
N SER A 54 4.26 1.60 -5.26
CA SER A 54 3.26 0.77 -5.94
C SER A 54 2.85 1.35 -7.29
N GLN A 55 2.61 2.66 -7.34
CA GLN A 55 2.28 3.37 -8.59
C GLN A 55 3.45 3.34 -9.57
N LYS A 56 4.66 3.62 -9.10
CA LYS A 56 5.87 3.64 -9.92
C LYS A 56 6.15 2.29 -10.61
N TYR A 57 5.86 1.20 -9.91
CA TYR A 57 6.12 -0.16 -10.41
C TYR A 57 4.87 -0.88 -10.93
N GLY A 58 3.69 -0.26 -10.84
CA GLY A 58 2.43 -0.83 -11.28
C GLY A 58 2.02 -2.08 -10.47
N VAL A 59 2.38 -2.11 -9.19
CA VAL A 59 2.15 -3.22 -8.27
C VAL A 59 1.18 -2.77 -7.19
N ASP A 60 0.34 -3.67 -6.71
CA ASP A 60 -0.57 -3.41 -5.62
C ASP A 60 0.17 -3.14 -4.30
N VAL A 61 -0.33 -2.17 -3.51
CA VAL A 61 0.21 -1.82 -2.18
C VAL A 61 0.19 -3.03 -1.26
N GLN A 62 -0.92 -3.78 -1.27
CA GLN A 62 -1.09 -4.97 -0.44
C GLN A 62 -0.05 -6.03 -0.80
N LYS A 63 0.22 -6.23 -2.08
CA LYS A 63 1.25 -7.19 -2.53
C LYS A 63 2.66 -6.79 -2.08
N ILE A 64 2.99 -5.50 -2.11
CA ILE A 64 4.27 -5.00 -1.57
C ILE A 64 4.31 -5.22 -0.05
N THR A 65 3.22 -4.94 0.65
CA THR A 65 3.07 -5.12 2.10
C THR A 65 3.30 -6.57 2.51
N GLU A 66 2.62 -7.51 1.85
CA GLU A 66 2.72 -8.96 2.11
C GLU A 66 4.14 -9.49 1.89
N ILE A 67 4.74 -9.18 0.72
CA ILE A 67 6.07 -9.69 0.34
C ILE A 67 7.18 -9.18 1.27
N ASN A 68 6.97 -8.01 1.87
CA ASN A 68 7.94 -7.39 2.77
C ASN A 68 7.57 -7.54 4.25
N ASN A 69 6.50 -8.26 4.57
CA ASN A 69 5.99 -8.45 5.93
C ASN A 69 5.85 -7.11 6.69
N LEU A 70 5.32 -6.08 6.00
CA LEU A 70 5.11 -4.78 6.63
C LEU A 70 3.87 -4.87 7.52
N ALA A 71 4.05 -4.69 8.82
CA ALA A 71 2.94 -4.63 9.78
C ALA A 71 2.05 -3.40 9.51
N ASP A 72 2.66 -2.31 9.03
CA ASP A 72 1.99 -1.08 8.64
C ASP A 72 2.68 -0.52 7.37
N PRO A 73 1.98 -0.47 6.22
CA PRO A 73 2.53 0.07 4.98
C PRO A 73 2.84 1.57 5.02
N SER A 74 2.34 2.30 6.03
CA SER A 74 2.68 3.71 6.23
C SER A 74 4.04 3.92 6.92
N LEU A 75 4.55 2.88 7.59
CA LEU A 75 5.76 2.95 8.40
C LEU A 75 6.98 2.36 7.69
N ILE A 76 7.33 2.88 6.51
CA ILE A 76 8.61 2.58 5.86
C ILE A 76 9.65 3.65 6.19
N ARG A 77 10.91 3.24 6.31
CA ARG A 77 12.02 4.10 6.74
C ARG A 77 12.98 4.36 5.59
N VAL A 78 13.54 5.57 5.54
CA VAL A 78 14.63 5.89 4.60
C VAL A 78 15.78 4.90 4.77
N GLY A 79 16.26 4.34 3.67
CA GLY A 79 17.26 3.28 3.64
C GLY A 79 16.70 1.86 3.81
N GLN A 80 15.43 1.69 4.16
CA GLN A 80 14.81 0.38 4.21
C GLN A 80 14.80 -0.26 2.83
N THR A 81 15.11 -1.55 2.78
CA THR A 81 15.07 -2.33 1.54
C THR A 81 13.70 -2.98 1.36
N LEU A 82 13.08 -2.76 0.22
CA LEU A 82 11.81 -3.39 -0.14
C LEU A 82 11.95 -4.24 -1.40
N ARG A 83 11.32 -5.40 -1.39
CA ARG A 83 11.15 -6.28 -2.57
C ARG A 83 9.86 -5.89 -3.27
N VAL A 84 9.97 -5.50 -4.53
CA VAL A 84 8.83 -5.10 -5.36
C VAL A 84 8.70 -6.12 -6.50
N PRO A 85 7.55 -6.77 -6.68
CA PRO A 85 7.35 -7.70 -7.79
C PRO A 85 7.53 -6.96 -9.12
N VAL A 86 8.33 -7.52 -10.02
CA VAL A 86 8.43 -7.01 -11.39
C VAL A 86 7.52 -7.87 -12.25
N GLN A 87 6.41 -7.32 -12.69
CA GLN A 87 5.62 -7.99 -13.72
C GLN A 87 6.46 -7.96 -15.01
N GLY A 88 6.88 -9.14 -15.47
CA GLY A 88 7.46 -9.26 -16.82
C GLY A 88 6.51 -8.60 -17.82
N GLU A 89 7.06 -7.85 -18.76
CA GLU A 89 6.32 -7.06 -19.74
C GLU A 89 5.24 -7.89 -20.46
N LYS A 90 4.06 -7.98 -19.84
CA LYS A 90 2.85 -8.32 -20.58
C LYS A 90 2.36 -7.04 -21.22
N LYS A 91 2.59 -6.93 -22.54
CA LYS A 91 1.98 -5.89 -23.39
C LYS A 91 0.56 -5.62 -22.92
N LYS A 92 0.30 -4.42 -22.42
CA LYS A 92 -1.04 -3.92 -22.12
C LYS A 92 -1.87 -3.99 -23.40
N LYS A 93 -2.62 -5.08 -23.58
CA LYS A 93 -3.78 -5.08 -24.43
C LYS A 93 -4.83 -4.29 -23.63
N GLN A 94 -5.09 -3.05 -24.04
CA GLN A 94 -6.19 -2.25 -23.52
C GLN A 94 -7.49 -2.99 -23.82
N THR A 95 -7.95 -3.76 -22.87
CA THR A 95 -9.35 -4.14 -22.77
C THR A 95 -9.87 -3.43 -21.53
N ASN A 96 -10.91 -2.62 -21.72
CA ASN A 96 -11.63 -1.88 -20.69
C ASN A 96 -12.42 -2.79 -19.73
N ALA A 97 -11.75 -3.81 -19.21
CA ALA A 97 -12.23 -4.64 -18.11
C ALA A 97 -11.00 -5.02 -17.28
N MET A 98 -10.76 -4.25 -16.22
CA MET A 98 -9.86 -4.70 -15.17
C MET A 98 -10.41 -6.02 -14.61
N PRO A 99 -9.57 -7.08 -14.39
CA PRO A 99 -10.02 -8.25 -13.64
C PRO A 99 -10.61 -7.73 -12.33
N ALA A 100 -11.75 -8.26 -11.93
CA ALA A 100 -12.29 -8.07 -10.60
C ALA A 100 -11.32 -8.76 -9.62
N ILE A 101 -10.26 -8.06 -9.23
CA ILE A 101 -9.56 -8.34 -8.01
C ILE A 101 -10.62 -8.18 -6.94
N ASN A 102 -10.63 -9.09 -5.99
CA ASN A 102 -11.57 -9.04 -4.87
C ASN A 102 -11.36 -7.70 -4.15
N ARG A 103 -11.95 -6.66 -4.74
CA ARG A 103 -11.96 -5.32 -4.21
C ARG A 103 -12.94 -5.37 -3.06
N GLY A 104 -12.70 -4.57 -2.04
CA GLY A 104 -13.54 -4.52 -0.89
C GLY A 104 -15.01 -4.25 -1.18
N LYS A 105 -15.79 -4.09 -0.16
CA LYS A 105 -17.22 -3.77 -0.27
C LYS A 105 -17.39 -2.37 -0.86
N SER A 106 -18.08 -2.26 -2.01
CA SER A 106 -18.46 -0.94 -2.56
C SER A 106 -19.36 -0.18 -1.57
N ILE A 107 -18.94 1.03 -1.19
CA ILE A 107 -19.71 1.94 -0.33
C ILE A 107 -20.33 3.10 -1.11
N GLY A 108 -20.17 3.09 -2.43
CA GLY A 108 -20.85 3.96 -3.37
C GLY A 108 -19.98 5.11 -3.88
N LYS A 109 -20.65 6.17 -4.38
CA LYS A 109 -19.99 7.32 -5.00
C LYS A 109 -19.80 8.45 -4.01
N PHE A 110 -18.61 9.03 -4.01
CA PHE A 110 -18.19 10.10 -3.12
C PHE A 110 -17.81 11.38 -3.88
N THR A 111 -17.78 12.48 -3.15
CA THR A 111 -17.16 13.73 -3.57
C THR A 111 -15.77 13.82 -2.94
N LEU A 112 -14.76 14.08 -3.76
CA LEU A 112 -13.40 14.24 -3.31
C LEU A 112 -13.01 15.72 -3.35
N THR A 113 -12.27 16.14 -2.30
CA THR A 113 -11.59 17.42 -2.20
C THR A 113 -10.15 17.18 -1.71
N ALA A 114 -9.36 18.22 -1.52
CA ALA A 114 -8.02 18.10 -0.98
C ALA A 114 -7.76 19.19 0.07
N TYR A 115 -6.98 18.85 1.09
CA TYR A 115 -6.58 19.74 2.18
C TYR A 115 -5.09 19.66 2.47
N THR A 116 -4.57 20.66 3.19
CA THR A 116 -3.19 20.69 3.69
C THR A 116 -3.18 20.81 5.21
N SER A 117 -2.00 20.70 5.82
CA SER A 117 -1.86 21.01 7.26
C SER A 117 -1.96 22.49 7.58
N GLY A 118 -1.92 23.36 6.56
CA GLY A 118 -1.85 24.80 6.71
C GLY A 118 -3.12 25.46 7.26
N PRO A 119 -3.00 26.74 7.64
CA PRO A 119 -4.10 27.48 8.25
C PRO A 119 -5.32 27.63 7.34
N GLU A 120 -5.15 27.58 6.03
CA GLU A 120 -6.23 27.64 5.04
C GLU A 120 -7.16 26.41 5.09
N SER A 121 -6.65 25.27 5.60
CA SER A 121 -7.40 24.02 5.70
C SER A 121 -7.76 23.66 7.14
N THR A 122 -6.82 23.84 8.07
CA THR A 122 -6.94 23.38 9.46
C THR A 122 -7.02 24.50 10.49
N GLY A 123 -6.74 25.74 10.09
CA GLY A 123 -6.59 26.88 11.01
C GLY A 123 -5.31 26.83 11.87
N LYS A 124 -4.46 25.82 11.69
CA LYS A 124 -3.23 25.63 12.48
C LYS A 124 -2.02 26.18 11.73
N THR A 125 -1.11 26.80 12.46
CA THR A 125 0.20 27.24 11.96
C THR A 125 1.28 26.19 12.30
N PRO A 126 2.46 26.23 11.67
CA PRO A 126 3.56 25.29 11.96
C PRO A 126 3.99 25.25 13.44
N ASP A 127 3.77 26.32 14.19
CA ASP A 127 4.09 26.38 15.62
C ASP A 127 3.04 25.73 16.52
N HIS A 128 1.91 25.32 15.95
CA HIS A 128 0.84 24.67 16.72
C HIS A 128 1.22 23.22 17.05
N PRO A 129 1.09 22.74 18.31
CA PRO A 129 1.51 21.39 18.71
C PRO A 129 0.86 20.25 17.90
N ALA A 130 -0.35 20.47 17.38
CA ALA A 130 -1.06 19.50 16.54
C ALA A 130 -1.01 19.85 15.04
N PHE A 131 0.01 20.60 14.58
CA PHE A 131 0.22 20.87 13.17
C PHE A 131 0.61 19.58 12.47
N GLY A 132 -0.12 19.21 11.39
CA GLY A 132 0.11 17.95 10.67
C GLY A 132 -0.34 16.69 11.40
N VAL A 133 -0.91 16.81 12.61
CA VAL A 133 -1.45 15.67 13.36
C VAL A 133 -2.93 15.50 13.04
N THR A 134 -3.29 14.31 12.62
CA THR A 134 -4.66 13.89 12.26
C THR A 134 -5.50 13.59 13.50
N SER A 135 -6.81 13.43 13.34
CA SER A 135 -7.71 13.04 14.43
C SER A 135 -7.43 11.64 15.00
N SER A 136 -6.76 10.77 14.25
CA SER A 136 -6.28 9.47 14.76
C SER A 136 -5.02 9.57 15.62
N GLY A 137 -4.40 10.78 15.71
CA GLY A 137 -3.13 11.00 16.38
C GLY A 137 -1.89 10.69 15.52
N ALA A 138 -2.06 10.22 14.30
CA ALA A 138 -0.97 9.99 13.37
C ALA A 138 -0.56 11.29 12.65
N GLU A 139 0.68 11.35 12.13
CA GLU A 139 1.08 12.39 11.20
C GLU A 139 0.40 12.21 9.84
N ALA A 140 -0.10 13.30 9.25
CA ALA A 140 -0.71 13.29 7.94
C ALA A 140 0.34 13.02 6.85
N VAL A 141 0.10 12.02 6.00
CA VAL A 141 1.02 11.57 4.95
C VAL A 141 0.35 11.72 3.58
N GLU A 142 0.99 12.48 2.69
CA GLU A 142 0.52 12.63 1.32
C GLU A 142 0.51 11.30 0.57
N GLY A 143 -0.54 11.08 -0.22
CA GLY A 143 -0.74 9.83 -0.94
C GLY A 143 -1.26 8.69 -0.07
N TYR A 144 -1.47 8.92 1.22
CA TYR A 144 -1.93 7.92 2.17
C TYR A 144 -3.13 8.39 3.01
N THR A 145 -3.01 9.54 3.67
CA THR A 145 -4.02 10.05 4.60
C THR A 145 -5.21 10.68 3.88
N ILE A 146 -6.40 10.33 4.35
CA ILE A 146 -7.64 11.02 4.00
C ILE A 146 -8.42 11.40 5.26
N ALA A 147 -9.15 12.52 5.16
CA ALA A 147 -10.18 12.88 6.10
C ALA A 147 -11.54 12.38 5.59
N VAL A 148 -12.35 11.86 6.50
CA VAL A 148 -13.63 11.22 6.21
C VAL A 148 -14.67 11.57 7.28
N ASP A 149 -15.93 11.24 6.99
CA ASP A 149 -16.97 11.12 8.01
C ASP A 149 -16.83 9.74 8.69
N PRO A 150 -16.53 9.65 9.98
CA PRO A 150 -16.33 8.38 10.67
C PRO A 150 -17.60 7.53 10.79
N ASP A 151 -18.78 8.13 10.63
CA ASP A 151 -20.05 7.40 10.59
C ASP A 151 -20.26 6.66 9.25
N VAL A 152 -19.48 7.05 8.21
CA VAL A 152 -19.54 6.43 6.87
C VAL A 152 -18.33 5.55 6.60
N ILE A 153 -17.15 6.01 6.97
CA ILE A 153 -15.88 5.30 6.86
C ILE A 153 -15.18 5.36 8.22
N PRO A 154 -15.12 4.27 8.97
CA PRO A 154 -14.47 4.26 10.27
C PRO A 154 -12.99 4.66 10.18
N ILE A 155 -12.49 5.40 11.19
CA ILE A 155 -11.07 5.75 11.28
C ILE A 155 -10.24 4.45 11.36
N GLY A 156 -9.13 4.43 10.65
CA GLY A 156 -8.26 3.26 10.47
C GLY A 156 -8.61 2.40 9.25
N SER A 157 -9.77 2.61 8.62
CA SER A 157 -10.17 1.85 7.45
C SER A 157 -9.27 2.11 6.25
N LEU A 158 -8.91 1.03 5.54
CA LEU A 158 -8.32 1.10 4.21
C LEU A 158 -9.45 1.20 3.17
N VAL A 159 -9.36 2.16 2.27
CA VAL A 159 -10.30 2.32 1.16
C VAL A 159 -9.56 2.35 -0.17
N TYR A 160 -10.21 1.83 -1.20
CA TYR A 160 -9.81 2.05 -2.59
C TYR A 160 -10.70 3.12 -3.21
N ILE A 161 -10.09 4.14 -3.78
CA ILE A 161 -10.75 5.27 -4.44
C ILE A 161 -10.42 5.18 -5.93
N GLU A 162 -11.45 5.07 -6.76
CA GLU A 162 -11.29 4.95 -8.21
C GLU A 162 -10.50 6.14 -8.79
N GLY A 163 -9.47 5.83 -9.60
CA GLY A 163 -8.57 6.82 -10.20
C GLY A 163 -7.57 7.48 -9.26
N ILE A 164 -7.63 7.18 -7.96
CA ILE A 164 -6.73 7.71 -6.92
C ILE A 164 -5.88 6.60 -6.28
N GLY A 165 -6.49 5.42 -6.03
CA GLY A 165 -5.85 4.27 -5.39
C GLY A 165 -6.19 4.15 -3.89
N TYR A 166 -5.39 3.36 -3.18
CA TYR A 166 -5.62 3.07 -1.77
C TYR A 166 -5.28 4.26 -0.87
N ARG A 167 -6.13 4.47 0.14
CA ARG A 167 -5.98 5.51 1.17
C ARG A 167 -6.41 4.97 2.52
N VAL A 168 -5.90 5.55 3.59
CA VAL A 168 -6.31 5.23 4.96
C VAL A 168 -7.04 6.40 5.59
N ALA A 169 -8.20 6.12 6.17
CA ALA A 169 -9.00 7.07 6.92
C ALA A 169 -8.33 7.37 8.25
N GLN A 170 -7.61 8.48 8.35
CA GLN A 170 -6.87 8.87 9.56
C GLN A 170 -7.35 10.18 10.14
N ASP A 171 -8.09 10.97 9.37
CA ASP A 171 -8.49 12.29 9.78
C ASP A 171 -9.99 12.53 9.65
N THR A 172 -10.46 13.58 10.29
CA THR A 172 -11.83 14.08 10.22
C THR A 172 -11.83 15.57 10.01
N GLY A 173 -12.94 16.12 9.52
CA GLY A 173 -13.13 17.55 9.38
C GLY A 173 -14.60 17.92 9.55
N SER A 174 -14.88 19.07 10.16
CA SER A 174 -16.26 19.55 10.37
C SER A 174 -17.05 19.70 9.07
N ALA A 175 -16.37 19.97 7.96
CA ALA A 175 -16.96 20.08 6.62
C ALA A 175 -16.98 18.73 5.87
N ILE A 176 -16.38 17.66 6.42
CA ILE A 176 -16.28 16.37 5.80
C ILE A 176 -17.36 15.47 6.39
N GLN A 177 -18.54 15.53 5.80
CA GLN A 177 -19.72 14.79 6.26
C GLN A 177 -20.33 13.96 5.13
N GLY A 178 -20.88 12.81 5.50
CA GLY A 178 -21.53 11.88 4.59
C GLY A 178 -20.53 11.31 3.57
N LYS A 179 -20.93 11.26 2.31
CA LYS A 179 -20.12 10.73 1.21
C LYS A 179 -19.13 11.75 0.66
N ARG A 180 -18.29 12.30 1.53
CA ARG A 180 -17.20 13.20 1.19
C ARG A 180 -15.89 12.65 1.74
N ILE A 181 -14.84 12.76 0.95
CA ILE A 181 -13.45 12.44 1.33
C ILE A 181 -12.58 13.62 0.99
N ASP A 182 -11.66 13.97 1.89
CA ASP A 182 -10.67 15.01 1.70
C ASP A 182 -9.26 14.41 1.69
N LEU A 183 -8.54 14.56 0.57
CA LEU A 183 -7.21 13.98 0.40
C LEU A 183 -6.16 14.92 0.98
N TYR A 184 -5.29 14.39 1.83
CA TYR A 184 -4.16 15.17 2.32
C TYR A 184 -3.11 15.39 1.22
N MET A 185 -2.70 16.64 1.04
CA MET A 185 -1.64 17.08 0.16
C MET A 185 -0.69 18.02 0.92
N LYS A 186 0.59 18.00 0.59
CA LYS A 186 1.59 18.88 1.22
C LYS A 186 1.58 20.28 0.62
N ASP A 187 1.39 20.35 -0.70
CA ASP A 187 1.42 21.61 -1.44
C ASP A 187 0.02 22.20 -1.59
N VAL A 188 -0.14 23.46 -1.17
CA VAL A 188 -1.42 24.17 -1.22
C VAL A 188 -1.90 24.43 -2.66
N ASN A 189 -0.97 24.62 -3.60
CA ASN A 189 -1.36 24.86 -4.99
C ASN A 189 -1.84 23.57 -5.64
N GLU A 190 -1.20 22.43 -5.33
CA GLU A 190 -1.66 21.11 -5.78
C GLU A 190 -3.04 20.80 -5.19
N ALA A 191 -3.27 21.07 -3.91
CA ALA A 191 -4.57 20.90 -3.28
C ALA A 191 -5.66 21.76 -3.95
N ARG A 192 -5.34 23.03 -4.28
CA ARG A 192 -6.25 23.91 -5.03
C ARG A 192 -6.52 23.44 -6.45
N GLN A 193 -5.48 22.95 -7.15
CA GLN A 193 -5.60 22.41 -8.51
C GLN A 193 -6.39 21.11 -8.54
N PHE A 194 -6.31 20.28 -7.50
CA PHE A 194 -7.13 19.07 -7.38
C PHE A 194 -8.61 19.39 -7.47
N GLY A 195 -9.04 20.46 -6.83
CA GLY A 195 -10.40 20.97 -6.85
C GLY A 195 -11.41 19.98 -6.27
N VAL A 196 -12.60 19.92 -6.89
CA VAL A 196 -13.70 19.05 -6.46
C VAL A 196 -14.00 18.01 -7.54
N LYS A 197 -13.88 16.74 -7.18
CA LYS A 197 -14.25 15.61 -8.07
C LYS A 197 -15.47 14.91 -7.51
N ARG A 198 -16.50 14.73 -8.33
CA ARG A 198 -17.78 14.14 -7.90
C ARG A 198 -18.01 12.78 -8.56
N GLY A 199 -18.76 11.93 -7.87
CA GLY A 199 -19.21 10.66 -8.42
C GLY A 199 -18.13 9.60 -8.51
N ILE A 200 -17.06 9.71 -7.68
CA ILE A 200 -15.94 8.77 -7.65
C ILE A 200 -16.33 7.56 -6.83
N GLN A 201 -16.16 6.37 -7.40
CA GLN A 201 -16.45 5.12 -6.73
C GLN A 201 -15.44 4.85 -5.60
N VAL A 202 -15.94 4.42 -4.45
CA VAL A 202 -15.13 4.07 -3.28
C VAL A 202 -15.51 2.67 -2.78
N GLU A 203 -14.50 1.91 -2.42
CA GLU A 203 -14.62 0.56 -1.87
C GLU A 203 -13.91 0.51 -0.53
N LEU A 204 -14.55 -0.07 0.48
CA LEU A 204 -13.94 -0.37 1.78
C LEU A 204 -13.22 -1.71 1.66
N ILE A 205 -11.96 -1.74 2.07
CA ILE A 205 -11.12 -2.93 2.03
C ILE A 205 -11.14 -3.54 3.44
N ASP A 206 -11.60 -4.78 3.53
CA ASP A 206 -11.67 -5.56 4.78
C ASP A 206 -10.32 -6.23 5.10
#